data_c9cd925b85e899f9fee865012105d817
#
_entry.id   c9cd925b85e899f9fee865012105d817
#
_cell.length_a   1.000
_cell.length_b   1.000
_cell.length_c   1.000
_cell.angle_alpha   90.00
_cell.angle_beta   90.00
_cell.angle_gamma   90.00
#
_symmetry.space_group_name_H-M   'P 1'
#
loop_
_entity.id
_entity.type
_entity.pdbx_description
1 polymer ?
#
loop_
_entity_poly.entity_id
_entity_poly.type
_entity_poly.pdbx_seq_one_letter_code
_entity_poly.pdbx_strand_id
1 'polypeptide(L)' 'MASAPAAKARTELNVAIGYVDRAARRLAAEAGYVRQAHTLERLSGELAEVLAKLITADRRNHQEAP' A
#
# COMPACT_ATOMS: atom_id res chain seq x y z
N MET A 1 -12.69 15.93 -9.04
CA MET A 1 -11.50 15.32 -9.68
C MET A 1 -10.41 15.14 -8.64
N ALA A 2 -9.79 13.95 -8.58
CA ALA A 2 -8.67 13.74 -7.68
C ALA A 2 -7.50 14.65 -8.09
N SER A 3 -6.79 15.20 -7.13
CA SER A 3 -5.63 16.03 -7.43
C SER A 3 -4.51 15.16 -8.04
N ALA A 4 -3.69 15.75 -8.89
CA ALA A 4 -2.54 15.04 -9.47
C ALA A 4 -1.60 14.49 -8.38
N PRO A 5 -1.28 15.23 -7.30
CA PRO A 5 -0.48 14.69 -6.21
C PRO A 5 -1.12 13.48 -5.52
N ALA A 6 -2.44 13.48 -5.31
CA ALA A 6 -3.14 12.36 -4.69
C ALA A 6 -3.11 11.13 -5.60
N ALA A 7 -3.35 11.30 -6.90
CA ALA A 7 -3.30 10.20 -7.86
C ALA A 7 -1.90 9.60 -7.94
N LYS A 8 -0.88 10.45 -7.94
CA LYS A 8 0.52 10.01 -7.97
C LYS A 8 0.89 9.25 -6.69
N ALA A 9 0.46 9.77 -5.54
CA ALA A 9 0.72 9.11 -4.26
C ALA A 9 0.08 7.72 -4.20
N ARG A 10 -1.13 7.58 -4.73
CA ARG A 10 -1.82 6.29 -4.79
C ARG A 10 -1.05 5.28 -5.65
N THR A 11 -0.55 5.73 -6.81
CA THR A 11 0.26 4.88 -7.68
C THR A 11 1.56 4.46 -7.00
N GLU A 12 2.23 5.41 -6.36
CA GLU A 12 3.48 5.14 -5.65
C GLU A 12 3.26 4.16 -4.50
N LEU A 13 2.17 4.32 -3.76
CA LEU A 13 1.83 3.43 -2.66
C LEU A 13 1.57 2.02 -3.16
N ASN A 14 0.84 1.89 -4.27
CA ASN A 14 0.57 0.59 -4.86
C ASN A 14 1.86 -0.13 -5.27
N VAL A 15 2.80 0.60 -5.87
CA VAL A 15 4.11 0.06 -6.24
C VAL A 15 4.90 -0.35 -4.99
N ALA A 16 4.87 0.49 -3.95
CA ALA A 16 5.58 0.22 -2.69
C ALA A 16 5.07 -1.05 -2.03
N ILE A 17 3.75 -1.28 -2.02
CA ILE A 17 3.14 -2.49 -1.48
C ILE A 17 3.70 -3.73 -2.20
N GLY A 18 3.82 -3.67 -3.52
CA GLY A 18 4.39 -4.76 -4.31
C GLY A 18 5.84 -5.06 -3.92
N TYR A 19 6.64 -4.03 -3.70
CA TYR A 19 8.04 -4.20 -3.28
C TYR A 19 8.15 -4.77 -1.88
N VAL A 20 7.32 -4.31 -0.95
CA VAL A 20 7.30 -4.82 0.42
C VAL A 20 6.92 -6.31 0.41
N ASP A 21 5.91 -6.69 -0.38
CA ASP A 21 5.49 -8.09 -0.50
C ASP A 21 6.62 -8.98 -1.04
N ARG A 22 7.34 -8.51 -2.05
CA ARG A 22 8.47 -9.26 -2.60
C ARG A 22 9.58 -9.43 -1.59
N ALA A 23 9.91 -8.36 -0.87
CA ALA A 23 10.92 -8.42 0.17
C ALA A 23 10.53 -9.40 1.26
N ALA A 24 9.27 -9.38 1.68
CA ALA A 24 8.75 -10.30 2.69
C ALA A 24 8.90 -11.76 2.24
N ARG A 25 8.57 -12.06 0.99
CA ARG A 25 8.69 -13.43 0.46
C ARG A 25 10.14 -13.90 0.42
N ARG A 26 11.05 -13.02 0.02
CA ARG A 26 12.48 -13.36 0.00
C ARG A 26 13.00 -13.64 1.39
N LEU A 27 12.64 -12.81 2.36
CA LEU A 27 13.05 -13.00 3.74
C LEU A 27 12.41 -14.24 4.37
N ALA A 28 11.17 -14.56 4.01
CA ALA A 28 10.50 -15.75 4.50
C ALA A 28 11.21 -17.05 4.08
N ALA A 29 11.94 -17.02 2.97
CA ALA A 29 12.71 -18.15 2.50
C ALA A 29 14.03 -18.32 3.26
N GLU A 30 14.43 -17.34 4.06
CA GLU A 30 15.69 -17.35 4.81
C GLU A 30 15.41 -17.64 6.28
N ALA A 31 16.01 -18.70 6.82
CA ALA A 31 15.71 -19.19 8.17
C ALA A 31 15.88 -18.14 9.28
N GLY A 32 16.83 -17.22 9.12
CA GLY A 32 17.11 -16.22 10.15
C GLY A 32 16.21 -14.99 10.11
N TYR A 33 15.28 -14.88 9.15
CA TYR A 33 14.52 -13.65 8.89
C TYR A 33 13.02 -13.80 8.90
N VAL A 34 12.50 -14.90 9.45
CA VAL A 34 11.06 -15.18 9.45
C VAL A 34 10.28 -14.10 10.19
N ARG A 35 10.80 -13.62 11.32
CA ARG A 35 10.12 -12.58 12.11
C ARG A 35 10.01 -11.27 11.33
N GLN A 36 11.09 -10.89 10.67
CA GLN A 36 11.11 -9.68 9.85
C GLN A 36 10.15 -9.81 8.66
N ALA A 37 10.08 -11.00 8.07
CA ALA A 37 9.13 -11.27 6.99
C ALA A 37 7.69 -11.09 7.46
N HIS A 38 7.33 -11.59 8.64
CA HIS A 38 5.99 -11.43 9.21
C HIS A 38 5.67 -9.96 9.49
N THR A 39 6.66 -9.20 9.98
CA THR A 39 6.48 -7.77 10.20
C THR A 39 6.17 -7.04 8.90
N LEU A 40 6.91 -7.36 7.82
CA LEU A 40 6.66 -6.75 6.52
C LEU A 40 5.30 -7.13 5.96
N GLU A 41 4.87 -8.37 6.14
CA GLU A 41 3.54 -8.80 5.70
C GLU A 41 2.43 -8.00 6.40
N ARG A 42 2.58 -7.77 7.70
CA ARG A 42 1.64 -6.97 8.47
C ARG A 42 1.62 -5.52 7.98
N LEU A 43 2.81 -4.94 7.75
CA LEU A 43 2.92 -3.57 7.23
C LEU A 43 2.31 -3.46 5.84
N SER A 44 2.51 -4.46 5.00
CA SER A 44 1.90 -4.49 3.67
C SER A 44 0.37 -4.44 3.79
N GLY A 45 -0.21 -5.18 4.75
CA GLY A 45 -1.65 -5.14 5.02
C GLY A 45 -2.12 -3.77 5.45
N GLU A 46 -1.35 -3.10 6.33
CA GLU A 46 -1.68 -1.74 6.76
C GLU A 46 -1.60 -0.74 5.61
N LEU A 47 -0.58 -0.87 4.76
CA LEU A 47 -0.45 -0.03 3.58
C LEU A 47 -1.62 -0.23 2.60
N ALA A 48 -2.06 -1.47 2.43
CA ALA A 48 -3.20 -1.79 1.59
C ALA A 48 -4.49 -1.16 2.13
N GLU A 49 -4.65 -1.10 3.46
CA GLU A 49 -5.79 -0.41 4.08
C GLU A 49 -5.74 1.09 3.79
N VAL A 50 -4.57 1.70 3.88
CA VAL A 50 -4.42 3.12 3.54
C VAL A 50 -4.77 3.36 2.08
N LEU A 51 -4.31 2.48 1.18
CA LEU A 51 -4.62 2.59 -0.24
C LEU A 51 -6.13 2.51 -0.48
N ALA A 52 -6.82 1.58 0.18
CA ALA A 52 -8.27 1.45 0.07
C ALA A 52 -8.99 2.72 0.55
N LYS A 53 -8.50 3.32 1.64
CA LYS A 53 -9.06 4.56 2.16
C LYS A 53 -8.83 5.74 1.21
N LEU A 54 -7.68 5.79 0.55
CA LEU A 54 -7.40 6.80 -0.46
C LEU A 54 -8.34 6.68 -1.65
N ILE A 55 -8.61 5.47 -2.10
CA ILE A 55 -9.53 5.23 -3.20
C ILE A 55 -10.94 5.66 -2.81
N THR A 56 -11.37 5.34 -1.60
CA THR A 56 -12.68 5.75 -1.08
C THR A 56 -12.77 7.28 -0.96
N ALA A 57 -11.72 7.92 -0.45
CA ALA A 57 -11.68 9.37 -0.32
C ALA A 57 -11.74 10.06 -1.70
N ASP A 58 -11.03 9.53 -2.68
CA ASP A 58 -11.06 10.05 -4.05
C ASP A 58 -12.45 9.95 -4.64
N ARG A 59 -13.15 8.84 -4.44
CA ARG A 59 -14.53 8.69 -4.90
C ARG A 59 -15.46 9.70 -4.25
N ARG A 60 -15.33 9.86 -2.93
CA ARG A 60 -16.15 10.80 -2.17
C ARG A 60 -15.92 12.22 -2.67
N ASN A 61 -14.65 12.62 -2.80
CA ASN A 61 -14.30 13.96 -3.26
C ASN A 61 -14.80 14.21 -4.67
N HIS A 62 -14.76 13.20 -5.52
CA HIS A 62 -15.26 13.31 -6.89
C HIS A 62 -16.79 13.46 -6.91
N GLN A 63 -17.50 12.71 -6.07
CA GLN A 63 -18.96 12.76 -5.98
C GLN A 63 -19.46 14.06 -5.38
N GLU A 64 -18.72 14.64 -4.44
CA GLU A 64 -19.08 15.88 -3.77
C GLU A 64 -18.72 17.12 -4.58
N ALA A 65 -17.92 16.98 -5.63
CA ALA A 65 -17.56 18.10 -6.48
C ALA A 65 -18.79 18.62 -7.23
N PRO A 66 -19.03 19.92 -7.21
CA PRO A 66 -20.17 20.50 -7.92
C PRO A 66 -20.04 20.36 -9.43
#